data_c36ead9fd2d86c7e92549758fe10cecc
#
_entry.id   c36ead9fd2d86c7e92549758fe10cecc
#
_cell.length_a   1.000
_cell.length_b   1.000
_cell.length_c   1.000
_cell.angle_alpha   90.00
_cell.angle_beta   90.00
_cell.angle_gamma   90.00
#
_symmetry.space_group_name_H-M   'P 1'
#
loop_
_entity.id
_entity.type
_entity.pdbx_description
1 polymer ?
#
loop_
_entity_poly.entity_id
_entity_poly.type
_entity_poly.pdbx_seq_one_letter_code
_entity_poly.pdbx_strand_id
1 'polypeptide(L)'
;MDKLSLKNKDWKYFYLSDFFDFEKGNQNNMASLSTGTLPLVSAKKTDNGYKGFVSKEQKKVFRGEILTLNNDGDGGAGIAYYQPTSMALDSHVSALIPKSNLNKYHLLFVSMCITKQRKRFGHGYSINSNRLRAFKIMLPLGADYANPDWQFMEEYMRRKETLLLKPAVEKLCKRLIHKEILGGG
;
A
#
# COMPACT_ATOMS: atom_id res chain seq x y z
N MET A 1 14.40 21.32 16.52
CA MET A 1 13.07 20.83 16.06
C MET A 1 13.25 19.65 15.14
N ASP A 2 12.45 18.60 15.30
CA ASP A 2 12.49 17.42 14.42
C ASP A 2 11.98 17.80 13.01
N LYS A 3 12.89 17.89 12.03
CA LYS A 3 12.57 18.24 10.63
C LYS A 3 11.57 17.26 9.98
N LEU A 4 11.44 16.05 10.50
CA LEU A 4 10.54 15.01 9.99
C LEU A 4 9.22 14.90 10.79
N SER A 5 8.76 15.97 11.40
CA SER A 5 7.48 16.01 12.09
C SER A 5 6.35 16.37 11.14
N LEU A 6 5.30 15.53 11.10
CA LEU A 6 4.08 15.80 10.34
C LEU A 6 3.35 17.08 10.78
N LYS A 7 3.59 17.53 12.04
CA LYS A 7 2.98 18.76 12.59
C LYS A 7 3.56 20.05 12.01
N ASN A 8 4.76 19.96 11.45
CA ASN A 8 5.51 21.12 10.94
C ASN A 8 5.41 21.24 9.40
N LYS A 9 4.47 20.53 8.80
CA LYS A 9 4.24 20.54 7.35
C LYS A 9 2.90 21.19 7.04
N ASP A 10 2.86 21.98 5.97
CA ASP A 10 1.64 22.37 5.32
C ASP A 10 1.07 21.21 4.53
N TRP A 11 -0.24 21.15 4.44
CA TRP A 11 -0.98 20.05 3.80
C TRP A 11 -1.96 20.60 2.78
N LYS A 12 -2.05 19.92 1.63
CA LYS A 12 -2.97 20.28 0.55
C LYS A 12 -3.72 19.05 0.05
N TYR A 13 -4.93 19.25 -0.45
CA TYR A 13 -5.70 18.20 -1.12
C TYR A 13 -5.24 18.07 -2.57
N PHE A 14 -4.94 16.81 -2.96
CA PHE A 14 -4.60 16.42 -4.32
C PHE A 14 -5.55 15.32 -4.79
N TYR A 15 -5.89 15.28 -6.07
CA TYR A 15 -6.61 14.15 -6.62
C TYR A 15 -5.69 12.93 -6.76
N LEU A 16 -6.19 11.74 -6.43
CA LEU A 16 -5.43 10.51 -6.68
C LEU A 16 -5.16 10.32 -8.18
N SER A 17 -6.08 10.76 -9.02
CA SER A 17 -5.95 10.73 -10.48
C SER A 17 -4.80 11.58 -11.03
N ASP A 18 -4.24 12.51 -10.24
CA ASP A 18 -3.06 13.27 -10.66
C ASP A 18 -1.80 12.38 -10.69
N PHE A 19 -1.76 11.37 -9.83
CA PHE A 19 -0.57 10.53 -9.60
C PHE A 19 -0.73 9.07 -10.02
N PHE A 20 -1.96 8.60 -10.18
CA PHE A 20 -2.25 7.18 -10.45
C PHE A 20 -3.23 6.99 -11.59
N ASP A 21 -2.96 5.98 -12.41
CA ASP A 21 -3.97 5.34 -13.23
C ASP A 21 -4.69 4.26 -12.42
N PHE A 22 -5.96 4.01 -12.77
CA PHE A 22 -6.82 3.09 -12.02
C PHE A 22 -7.25 1.94 -12.90
N GLU A 23 -7.09 0.74 -12.38
CA GLU A 23 -7.50 -0.47 -13.06
C GLU A 23 -8.17 -1.44 -12.10
N LYS A 24 -9.41 -1.85 -12.42
CA LYS A 24 -10.17 -2.78 -11.58
C LYS A 24 -9.65 -4.21 -11.75
N GLY A 25 -9.56 -4.96 -10.65
CA GLY A 25 -9.33 -6.39 -10.66
C GLY A 25 -10.47 -7.13 -11.37
N ASN A 26 -10.18 -8.31 -11.92
CA ASN A 26 -11.11 -9.07 -12.72
C ASN A 26 -11.29 -10.53 -12.27
N GLN A 27 -10.72 -10.92 -11.12
CA GLN A 27 -10.91 -12.26 -10.60
C GLN A 27 -12.25 -12.35 -9.88
N ASN A 28 -13.16 -13.11 -10.47
CA ASN A 28 -14.43 -13.51 -9.86
C ASN A 28 -14.38 -14.99 -9.51
N ASN A 29 -15.36 -15.47 -8.75
CA ASN A 29 -15.53 -16.88 -8.39
C ASN A 29 -14.25 -17.53 -7.83
N MET A 30 -13.79 -16.99 -6.72
CA MET A 30 -12.55 -17.38 -6.05
C MET A 30 -12.45 -18.88 -5.73
N ALA A 31 -13.58 -19.56 -5.53
CA ALA A 31 -13.63 -20.98 -5.20
C ALA A 31 -13.20 -21.88 -6.37
N SER A 32 -13.30 -21.42 -7.60
CA SER A 32 -12.92 -22.17 -8.81
C SER A 32 -11.50 -21.87 -9.30
N LEU A 33 -10.71 -21.07 -8.59
CA LEU A 33 -9.36 -20.73 -9.01
C LEU A 33 -8.39 -21.87 -8.71
N SER A 34 -7.64 -22.28 -9.74
CA SER A 34 -6.60 -23.29 -9.58
C SER A 34 -5.46 -22.76 -8.70
N THR A 35 -4.96 -23.61 -7.80
CA THR A 35 -3.80 -23.30 -6.97
C THR A 35 -2.56 -23.08 -7.83
N GLY A 36 -1.69 -22.15 -7.43
CA GLY A 36 -0.47 -21.81 -8.16
C GLY A 36 0.48 -20.98 -7.32
N THR A 37 1.31 -20.17 -7.98
CA THR A 37 2.36 -19.36 -7.33
C THR A 37 2.11 -17.85 -7.42
N LEU A 38 1.07 -17.42 -8.15
CA LEU A 38 0.74 -16.01 -8.27
C LEU A 38 -0.09 -15.56 -7.05
N PRO A 39 0.37 -14.59 -6.27
CA PRO A 39 -0.43 -14.03 -5.18
C PRO A 39 -1.78 -13.52 -5.67
N LEU A 40 -2.84 -13.80 -4.91
CA LEU A 40 -4.16 -13.26 -5.13
C LEU A 40 -4.51 -12.27 -4.02
N VAL A 41 -4.77 -11.03 -4.41
CA VAL A 41 -5.18 -9.95 -3.51
C VAL A 41 -6.68 -9.72 -3.62
N SER A 42 -7.34 -9.67 -2.48
CA SER A 42 -8.79 -9.42 -2.35
C SER A 42 -9.08 -8.32 -1.35
N ALA A 43 -10.35 -7.90 -1.23
CA ALA A 43 -10.79 -6.84 -0.33
C ALA A 43 -10.77 -7.26 1.16
N LYS A 44 -9.66 -7.83 1.62
CA LYS A 44 -9.44 -8.19 3.04
C LYS A 44 -8.98 -6.98 3.86
N LYS A 45 -9.29 -7.02 5.17
CA LYS A 45 -8.85 -6.00 6.14
C LYS A 45 -7.44 -6.24 6.68
N THR A 46 -6.91 -7.43 6.50
CA THR A 46 -5.66 -7.92 7.09
C THR A 46 -4.76 -8.55 6.04
N ASP A 47 -3.57 -8.97 6.44
CA ASP A 47 -2.63 -9.77 5.64
C ASP A 47 -2.26 -9.09 4.30
N ASN A 48 -2.17 -7.77 4.29
CA ASN A 48 -1.90 -6.99 3.08
C ASN A 48 -2.86 -7.30 1.91
N GLY A 49 -4.09 -7.72 2.23
CA GLY A 49 -5.10 -8.13 1.25
C GLY A 49 -4.90 -9.55 0.67
N TYR A 50 -3.84 -10.27 1.03
CA TYR A 50 -3.59 -11.60 0.48
C TYR A 50 -4.67 -12.60 0.89
N LYS A 51 -5.19 -13.34 -0.09
CA LYS A 51 -6.17 -14.40 0.09
C LYS A 51 -5.58 -15.79 -0.14
N GLY A 52 -4.58 -15.91 -1.00
CA GLY A 52 -3.95 -17.18 -1.34
C GLY A 52 -3.07 -17.05 -2.58
N PHE A 53 -2.77 -18.18 -3.19
CA PHE A 53 -1.98 -18.25 -4.41
C PHE A 53 -2.77 -18.98 -5.50
N VAL A 54 -2.71 -18.45 -6.72
CA VAL A 54 -3.45 -18.96 -7.88
C VAL A 54 -2.54 -19.24 -9.07
N SER A 55 -3.02 -20.04 -10.03
CA SER A 55 -2.34 -20.24 -11.30
C SER A 55 -2.28 -18.93 -12.09
N LYS A 56 -1.18 -18.73 -12.82
CA LYS A 56 -1.02 -17.59 -13.75
C LYS A 56 -1.85 -17.73 -15.01
N GLU A 57 -2.28 -18.94 -15.34
CA GLU A 57 -3.01 -19.23 -16.57
C GLU A 57 -4.33 -18.47 -16.62
N GLN A 58 -4.57 -17.81 -17.76
CA GLN A 58 -5.79 -17.06 -18.03
C GLN A 58 -6.11 -15.95 -17.03
N LYS A 59 -5.13 -15.49 -16.23
CA LYS A 59 -5.29 -14.43 -15.25
C LYS A 59 -4.66 -13.14 -15.73
N LYS A 60 -5.34 -12.03 -15.49
CA LYS A 60 -4.70 -10.73 -15.60
C LYS A 60 -3.69 -10.58 -14.46
N VAL A 61 -2.45 -10.39 -14.83
CA VAL A 61 -1.34 -10.18 -13.88
C VAL A 61 -1.04 -8.69 -13.82
N PHE A 62 -1.15 -8.13 -12.63
CA PHE A 62 -0.69 -6.79 -12.33
C PHE A 62 0.77 -6.85 -11.89
N ARG A 63 1.57 -5.87 -12.30
CA ARG A 63 2.96 -5.73 -11.82
C ARG A 63 2.98 -5.33 -10.36
N GLY A 64 4.07 -5.62 -9.67
CA GLY A 64 4.36 -5.07 -8.35
C GLY A 64 4.69 -3.57 -8.38
N GLU A 65 5.09 -3.03 -7.25
CA GLU A 65 5.40 -1.61 -7.04
C GLU A 65 4.19 -0.70 -7.30
N ILE A 66 3.00 -1.15 -6.86
CA ILE A 66 1.74 -0.41 -6.98
C ILE A 66 0.99 -0.38 -5.64
N LEU A 67 -0.07 0.41 -5.58
CA LEU A 67 -1.06 0.29 -4.52
C LEU A 67 -2.26 -0.54 -5.00
N THR A 68 -2.85 -1.28 -4.07
CA THR A 68 -4.19 -1.84 -4.21
C THR A 68 -5.16 -1.13 -3.27
N LEU A 69 -6.40 -0.92 -3.71
CA LEU A 69 -7.45 -0.26 -2.95
C LEU A 69 -8.69 -1.15 -2.92
N ASN A 70 -9.15 -1.47 -1.74
CA ASN A 70 -10.40 -2.18 -1.55
C ASN A 70 -11.59 -1.27 -1.90
N ASN A 71 -12.35 -1.63 -2.92
CA ASN A 71 -13.48 -0.83 -3.43
C ASN A 71 -14.72 -0.96 -2.55
N ASP A 72 -14.91 -2.13 -1.95
CA ASP A 72 -16.04 -2.49 -1.10
C ASP A 72 -15.62 -3.57 -0.09
N GLY A 73 -16.60 -4.29 0.47
CA GLY A 73 -16.39 -5.34 1.45
C GLY A 73 -16.67 -4.89 2.88
N ASP A 74 -17.04 -5.85 3.74
CA ASP A 74 -17.43 -5.62 5.13
C ASP A 74 -16.32 -5.00 5.96
N GLY A 75 -16.37 -3.66 6.06
CA GLY A 75 -15.41 -2.82 6.77
C GLY A 75 -14.00 -2.81 6.18
N GLY A 76 -13.81 -3.34 4.96
CA GLY A 76 -12.55 -3.31 4.22
C GLY A 76 -12.47 -2.17 3.20
N ALA A 77 -13.60 -1.61 2.79
CA ALA A 77 -13.64 -0.52 1.82
C ALA A 77 -12.74 0.67 2.22
N GLY A 78 -11.99 1.21 1.26
CA GLY A 78 -11.09 2.33 1.47
C GLY A 78 -9.75 1.99 2.11
N ILE A 79 -9.44 0.72 2.36
CA ILE A 79 -8.11 0.29 2.79
C ILE A 79 -7.22 0.16 1.55
N ALA A 80 -6.07 0.81 1.58
CA ALA A 80 -5.06 0.69 0.54
C ALA A 80 -3.82 -0.03 1.06
N TYR A 81 -3.23 -0.88 0.20
CA TYR A 81 -2.01 -1.63 0.50
C TYR A 81 -0.96 -1.44 -0.59
N TYR A 82 0.30 -1.33 -0.19
CA TYR A 82 1.42 -1.43 -1.11
C TYR A 82 1.69 -2.89 -1.45
N GLN A 83 1.84 -3.16 -2.74
CA GLN A 83 2.11 -4.50 -3.27
C GLN A 83 3.48 -4.54 -3.94
N PRO A 84 4.47 -5.23 -3.35
CA PRO A 84 5.85 -5.24 -3.87
C PRO A 84 6.04 -6.17 -5.08
N THR A 85 5.15 -7.16 -5.25
CA THR A 85 5.31 -8.23 -6.26
C THR A 85 4.12 -8.29 -7.20
N SER A 86 4.29 -8.98 -8.32
CA SER A 86 3.19 -9.23 -9.25
C SER A 86 2.10 -10.07 -8.60
N MET A 87 0.84 -9.79 -8.96
CA MET A 87 -0.34 -10.42 -8.37
C MET A 87 -1.54 -10.44 -9.32
N ALA A 88 -2.51 -11.29 -8.99
CA ALA A 88 -3.87 -11.20 -9.51
C ALA A 88 -4.74 -10.40 -8.52
N LEU A 89 -5.74 -9.68 -9.02
CA LEU A 89 -6.66 -8.89 -8.21
C LEU A 89 -8.11 -9.38 -8.34
N ASP A 90 -8.75 -9.54 -7.19
CA ASP A 90 -10.19 -9.71 -7.08
C ASP A 90 -10.94 -8.51 -7.68
N SER A 91 -12.12 -8.73 -8.25
CA SER A 91 -12.98 -7.70 -8.81
C SER A 91 -13.45 -6.63 -7.81
N HIS A 92 -13.29 -6.87 -6.51
CA HIS A 92 -13.57 -5.92 -5.42
C HIS A 92 -12.36 -5.04 -5.05
N VAL A 93 -11.25 -5.16 -5.81
CA VAL A 93 -10.02 -4.40 -5.59
C VAL A 93 -9.66 -3.62 -6.86
N SER A 94 -9.17 -2.41 -6.69
CA SER A 94 -8.56 -1.62 -7.78
C SER A 94 -7.06 -1.52 -7.59
N ALA A 95 -6.31 -1.66 -8.69
CA ALA A 95 -4.92 -1.25 -8.77
C ALA A 95 -4.84 0.27 -8.94
N LEU A 96 -3.94 0.91 -8.21
CA LEU A 96 -3.51 2.28 -8.37
C LEU A 96 -2.08 2.24 -8.90
N ILE A 97 -1.94 2.48 -10.20
CA ILE A 97 -0.68 2.35 -10.94
C ILE A 97 -0.03 3.73 -11.01
N PRO A 98 1.18 3.92 -10.44
CA PRO A 98 1.86 5.22 -10.47
C PRO A 98 2.11 5.71 -11.90
N LYS A 99 1.81 6.98 -12.16
CA LYS A 99 2.08 7.66 -13.44
C LYS A 99 3.53 8.16 -13.56
N SER A 100 4.24 8.20 -12.43
CA SER A 100 5.62 8.63 -12.32
C SER A 100 6.43 7.64 -11.48
N ASN A 101 7.73 7.84 -11.39
CA ASN A 101 8.61 6.95 -10.61
C ASN A 101 8.44 7.19 -9.10
N LEU A 102 7.37 6.66 -8.53
CA LEU A 102 7.13 6.64 -7.08
C LEU A 102 7.73 5.36 -6.49
N ASN A 103 8.61 5.51 -5.49
CA ASN A 103 9.19 4.37 -4.80
C ASN A 103 8.28 3.82 -3.69
N LYS A 104 8.68 2.71 -3.07
CA LYS A 104 7.89 2.04 -2.00
C LYS A 104 7.51 2.98 -0.85
N TYR A 105 8.36 3.93 -0.48
CA TYR A 105 8.09 4.83 0.65
C TYR A 105 7.04 5.88 0.33
N HIS A 106 7.06 6.41 -0.90
CA HIS A 106 5.98 7.26 -1.41
C HIS A 106 4.64 6.49 -1.39
N LEU A 107 4.64 5.27 -1.91
CA LEU A 107 3.44 4.43 -1.98
C LEU A 107 2.93 4.06 -0.58
N LEU A 108 3.81 3.71 0.35
CA LEU A 108 3.43 3.44 1.74
C LEU A 108 2.82 4.68 2.42
N PHE A 109 3.39 5.87 2.22
CA PHE A 109 2.83 7.10 2.76
C PHE A 109 1.43 7.38 2.20
N VAL A 110 1.29 7.30 0.87
CA VAL A 110 0.01 7.51 0.18
C VAL A 110 -1.04 6.49 0.63
N SER A 111 -0.67 5.20 0.79
CA SER A 111 -1.59 4.16 1.27
C SER A 111 -2.16 4.48 2.65
N MET A 112 -1.33 5.01 3.55
CA MET A 112 -1.78 5.47 4.87
C MET A 112 -2.75 6.65 4.76
N CYS A 113 -2.48 7.62 3.89
CA CYS A 113 -3.36 8.79 3.68
C CYS A 113 -4.72 8.38 3.11
N ILE A 114 -4.76 7.41 2.20
CA ILE A 114 -6.00 6.82 1.68
C ILE A 114 -6.74 6.10 2.80
N THR A 115 -6.09 5.18 3.48
CA THR A 115 -6.69 4.33 4.52
C THR A 115 -7.25 5.13 5.69
N LYS A 116 -6.66 6.26 6.05
CA LYS A 116 -7.19 7.16 7.08
C LYS A 116 -8.58 7.73 6.74
N GLN A 117 -8.94 7.78 5.46
CA GLN A 117 -10.25 8.26 5.00
C GLN A 117 -11.30 7.15 4.88
N ARG A 118 -10.97 5.90 5.21
CA ARG A 118 -11.86 4.72 5.02
C ARG A 118 -13.25 4.85 5.66
N LYS A 119 -13.38 5.63 6.74
CA LYS A 119 -14.70 5.88 7.39
C LYS A 119 -15.73 6.52 6.47
N ARG A 120 -15.30 7.09 5.34
CA ARG A 120 -16.18 7.69 4.32
C ARG A 120 -16.82 6.64 3.42
N PHE A 121 -16.35 5.38 3.48
CA PHE A 121 -16.79 4.26 2.65
C PHE A 121 -17.38 3.14 3.51
N GLY A 122 -18.32 2.38 2.97
CA GLY A 122 -18.99 1.30 3.69
C GLY A 122 -20.17 0.75 2.91
N HIS A 123 -21.07 0.05 3.60
CA HIS A 123 -22.29 -0.48 3.02
C HIS A 123 -23.09 0.62 2.29
N GLY A 124 -23.41 0.40 1.01
CA GLY A 124 -24.10 1.35 0.15
C GLY A 124 -23.22 2.49 -0.40
N TYR A 125 -21.96 2.60 0.01
CA TYR A 125 -21.03 3.63 -0.45
C TYR A 125 -19.69 3.05 -0.89
N SER A 126 -19.73 2.11 -1.84
CA SER A 126 -18.53 1.52 -2.44
C SER A 126 -17.76 2.52 -3.32
N ILE A 127 -16.47 2.28 -3.52
CA ILE A 127 -15.60 3.08 -4.38
C ILE A 127 -15.76 2.60 -5.83
N ASN A 128 -16.55 3.33 -6.61
CA ASN A 128 -16.63 3.11 -8.07
C ASN A 128 -15.64 4.00 -8.82
N SER A 129 -15.53 3.81 -10.13
CA SER A 129 -14.58 4.54 -10.98
C SER A 129 -14.75 6.06 -10.91
N ASN A 130 -15.98 6.58 -10.84
CA ASN A 130 -16.23 8.02 -10.75
C ASN A 130 -15.78 8.59 -9.39
N ARG A 131 -16.10 7.87 -8.30
CA ARG A 131 -15.66 8.25 -6.95
C ARG A 131 -14.13 8.19 -6.82
N LEU A 132 -13.51 7.21 -7.45
CA LEU A 132 -12.05 7.06 -7.44
C LEU A 132 -11.35 8.20 -8.18
N ARG A 133 -11.88 8.65 -9.32
CA ARG A 133 -11.36 9.83 -10.03
C ARG A 133 -11.51 11.13 -9.24
N ALA A 134 -12.59 11.26 -8.49
CA ALA A 134 -12.87 12.42 -7.63
C ALA A 134 -12.21 12.31 -6.24
N PHE A 135 -11.50 11.22 -5.95
CA PHE A 135 -10.95 10.97 -4.63
C PHE A 135 -9.74 11.86 -4.38
N LYS A 136 -9.86 12.68 -3.33
CA LYS A 136 -8.79 13.57 -2.87
C LYS A 136 -8.18 13.03 -1.58
N ILE A 137 -6.87 13.15 -1.50
CA ILE A 137 -6.09 12.88 -0.28
C ILE A 137 -5.31 14.12 0.13
N MET A 138 -5.08 14.28 1.42
CA MET A 138 -4.19 15.31 1.94
C MET A 138 -2.75 14.76 1.92
N LEU A 139 -1.84 15.50 1.27
CA LEU A 139 -0.41 15.21 1.26
C LEU A 139 0.37 16.43 1.75
N PRO A 140 1.58 16.20 2.32
CA PRO A 140 2.50 17.28 2.66
C PRO A 140 2.82 18.12 1.42
N LEU A 141 2.78 19.44 1.58
CA LEU A 141 3.02 20.39 0.49
C LEU A 141 4.52 20.66 0.34
N GLY A 142 5.01 20.59 -0.88
CA GLY A 142 6.38 20.94 -1.22
C GLY A 142 6.64 22.45 -1.13
N ALA A 143 7.92 22.82 -1.15
CA ALA A 143 8.35 24.23 -1.07
C ALA A 143 7.88 25.08 -2.25
N ASP A 144 7.49 24.46 -3.36
CA ASP A 144 6.91 25.12 -4.53
C ASP A 144 5.42 25.48 -4.36
N TYR A 145 4.81 25.10 -3.26
CA TYR A 145 3.38 25.29 -2.95
C TYR A 145 2.41 24.72 -4.00
N ALA A 146 2.91 23.91 -4.91
CA ALA A 146 2.15 23.31 -6.01
C ALA A 146 2.04 21.78 -5.89
N ASN A 147 3.18 21.13 -5.65
CA ASN A 147 3.33 19.68 -5.67
C ASN A 147 3.45 19.07 -4.26
N PRO A 148 3.17 17.75 -4.10
CA PRO A 148 3.47 17.06 -2.86
C PRO A 148 4.97 17.05 -2.55
N ASP A 149 5.33 17.12 -1.28
CA ASP A 149 6.70 16.95 -0.80
C ASP A 149 7.09 15.46 -0.77
N TRP A 150 7.39 14.93 -1.95
CA TRP A 150 7.77 13.51 -2.09
C TRP A 150 9.03 13.16 -1.30
N GLN A 151 10.00 14.06 -1.26
CA GLN A 151 11.24 13.86 -0.49
C GLN A 151 10.94 13.71 1.00
N PHE A 152 10.14 14.61 1.56
CA PHE A 152 9.74 14.49 2.96
C PHE A 152 9.00 13.18 3.26
N MET A 153 8.08 12.77 2.37
CA MET A 153 7.35 11.51 2.54
C MET A 153 8.27 10.31 2.55
N GLU A 154 9.25 10.26 1.64
CA GLU A 154 10.25 9.21 1.60
C GLU A 154 11.10 9.17 2.87
N GLU A 155 11.69 10.30 3.27
CA GLU A 155 12.52 10.39 4.47
C GLU A 155 11.75 10.02 5.73
N TYR A 156 10.50 10.47 5.84
CA TYR A 156 9.61 10.12 6.95
C TYR A 156 9.37 8.61 7.04
N MET A 157 9.05 7.97 5.93
CA MET A 157 8.77 6.53 5.92
C MET A 157 10.03 5.69 6.12
N ARG A 158 11.18 6.08 5.57
CA ARG A 158 12.47 5.42 5.85
C ARG A 158 12.80 5.46 7.33
N ARG A 159 12.63 6.62 7.96
CA ARG A 159 12.83 6.74 9.41
C ARG A 159 11.88 5.86 10.20
N LYS A 160 10.60 5.79 9.81
CA LYS A 160 9.62 4.89 10.47
C LYS A 160 10.00 3.43 10.32
N GLU A 161 10.41 2.99 9.14
CA GLU A 161 10.88 1.63 8.90
C GLU A 161 12.09 1.32 9.80
N THR A 162 13.09 2.20 9.83
CA THR A 162 14.28 2.02 10.69
C THR A 162 13.91 1.88 12.16
N LEU A 163 13.01 2.73 12.66
CA LEU A 163 12.56 2.68 14.06
C LEU A 163 11.81 1.38 14.40
N LEU A 164 11.03 0.86 13.45
CA LEU A 164 10.30 -0.39 13.64
C LEU A 164 11.21 -1.62 13.59
N LEU A 165 12.21 -1.62 12.71
CA LEU A 165 13.11 -2.76 12.50
C LEU A 165 14.23 -2.82 13.54
N LYS A 166 14.67 -1.69 14.09
CA LYS A 166 15.79 -1.59 15.02
C LYS A 166 15.74 -2.61 16.17
N PRO A 167 14.63 -2.78 16.93
CA PRO A 167 14.56 -3.76 18.01
C PRO A 167 14.72 -5.21 17.53
N ALA A 168 14.18 -5.53 16.35
CA ALA A 168 14.28 -6.88 15.78
C ALA A 168 15.72 -7.19 15.34
N VAL A 169 16.37 -6.23 14.69
CA VAL A 169 17.78 -6.34 14.28
C VAL A 169 18.70 -6.49 15.49
N GLU A 170 18.53 -5.66 16.51
CA GLU A 170 19.31 -5.75 17.74
C GLU A 170 19.16 -7.12 18.44
N LYS A 171 17.93 -7.65 18.49
CA LYS A 171 17.67 -8.98 19.04
C LYS A 171 18.34 -10.09 18.23
N LEU A 172 18.32 -9.98 16.90
CA LEU A 172 18.96 -10.94 16.00
C LEU A 172 20.49 -10.91 16.17
N CYS A 173 21.11 -9.73 16.18
CA CYS A 173 22.54 -9.56 16.40
C CYS A 173 23.00 -10.18 17.72
N LYS A 174 22.27 -9.92 18.82
CA LYS A 174 22.58 -10.52 20.12
C LYS A 174 22.53 -12.06 20.09
N ARG A 175 21.58 -12.64 19.37
CA ARG A 175 21.46 -14.11 19.23
C ARG A 175 22.61 -14.71 18.42
N LEU A 176 23.04 -14.04 17.34
CA LEU A 176 24.14 -14.48 16.50
C LEU A 176 25.46 -14.45 17.27
N ILE A 177 25.75 -13.33 17.96
CA ILE A 177 26.96 -13.20 18.78
C ILE A 177 26.98 -14.28 19.88
N HIS A 178 25.86 -14.52 20.56
CA HIS A 178 25.77 -15.56 21.59
C HIS A 178 26.03 -16.97 21.05
N LYS A 179 25.58 -17.27 19.82
CA LYS A 179 25.84 -18.54 19.14
C LYS A 179 27.32 -18.73 18.80
N GLU A 180 27.98 -17.68 18.31
CA GLU A 180 29.40 -17.72 17.99
C GLU A 180 30.28 -17.93 19.24
N ILE A 181 29.93 -17.27 20.37
CA ILE A 181 30.65 -17.40 21.61
C ILE A 181 30.48 -18.82 22.24
N LEU A 182 29.31 -19.42 22.10
CA LEU A 182 29.01 -20.75 22.67
C LEU A 182 29.29 -21.92 21.71
N GLY A 183 29.42 -21.67 20.41
CA GLY A 183 29.65 -22.69 19.39
C GLY A 183 31.13 -22.85 18.97
N GLY A 184 32.05 -22.14 19.59
CA GLY A 184 33.50 -22.21 19.38
C GLY A 184 34.20 -23.16 20.39
N GLY A 185 33.69 -24.41 20.50
CA GLY A 185 34.29 -25.48 21.29
C GLY A 185 34.31 -26.78 20.46
#